data_61fe69e7a68776f5cb7f307bcb0c9dd4
#
_entry.id   61fe69e7a68776f5cb7f307bcb0c9dd4
#
_cell.length_a   1.000
_cell.length_b   1.000
_cell.length_c   1.000
_cell.angle_alpha   90.00
_cell.angle_beta   90.00
_cell.angle_gamma   90.00
#
_symmetry.space_group_name_H-M   'P 1'
#
loop_
_entity.id
_entity.type
_entity.pdbx_description
1 polymer ?
#
loop_
_entity_poly.entity_id
_entity_poly.type
_entity_poly.pdbx_seq_one_letter_code
_entity_poly.pdbx_strand_id
1 'polypeptide(L)'
;GTVELTDVGMPSEVRATYDAVNSATVRAATLLEQAKQYRETQIPQAEAQAAKLKADANSEYSASVASANASLSEFWGVLDEYKQSPELVKIRIYNTKLTETIGKIGTVRVVQDGETRIFIPGN
;
A
#
# COMPACT_ATOMS: atom_id res chain seq x y z
N GLY A 1 28.24 -48.89 50.63
CA GLY A 1 27.58 -49.67 50.02
C GLY A 1 26.57 -49.34 48.95
N THR A 2 25.33 -49.55 49.31
CA THR A 2 24.26 -49.38 48.31
C THR A 2 24.11 -47.94 47.85
N VAL A 3 24.30 -46.98 48.78
CA VAL A 3 24.19 -45.60 48.47
C VAL A 3 25.30 -45.16 47.46
N GLU A 4 26.48 -45.67 47.68
CA GLU A 4 27.60 -45.40 46.79
C GLU A 4 27.38 -45.94 45.40
N LEU A 5 26.78 -47.13 45.29
CA LEU A 5 26.43 -47.68 44.01
C LEU A 5 25.40 -46.85 43.29
N THR A 6 24.49 -46.26 43.99
CA THR A 6 23.49 -45.40 43.43
C THR A 6 24.13 -44.11 42.91
N ASP A 7 25.02 -43.50 43.68
CA ASP A 7 25.70 -42.27 43.28
C ASP A 7 26.66 -42.48 42.15
N VAL A 8 27.32 -43.64 42.15
CA VAL A 8 28.33 -43.97 41.17
C VAL A 8 27.71 -44.74 39.99
N GLY A 9 26.40 -45.03 40.08
CA GLY A 9 25.73 -45.85 39.10
C GLY A 9 25.77 -45.28 37.68
N MET A 10 26.03 -44.01 37.52
CA MET A 10 26.12 -43.39 36.22
C MET A 10 27.54 -42.79 36.06
N PRO A 11 28.46 -43.49 35.34
CA PRO A 11 29.76 -42.92 35.05
C PRO A 11 29.65 -41.58 34.36
N SER A 12 30.68 -40.72 34.49
CA SER A 12 30.66 -39.40 33.95
C SER A 12 30.47 -39.38 32.42
N GLU A 13 31.03 -40.36 31.72
CA GLU A 13 30.87 -40.47 30.26
C GLU A 13 29.42 -40.77 29.89
N VAL A 14 28.74 -41.65 30.63
CA VAL A 14 27.34 -41.99 30.42
C VAL A 14 26.46 -40.77 30.74
N ARG A 15 26.80 -40.07 31.82
CA ARG A 15 26.07 -38.89 32.24
C ARG A 15 26.16 -37.81 31.16
N ALA A 16 27.39 -37.57 30.62
CA ALA A 16 27.57 -36.59 29.55
C ALA A 16 26.79 -36.95 28.32
N THR A 17 26.77 -38.25 27.96
CA THR A 17 25.96 -38.72 26.84
C THR A 17 24.46 -38.54 27.09
N TYR A 18 23.99 -38.86 28.29
CA TYR A 18 22.59 -38.68 28.68
C TYR A 18 22.20 -37.20 28.58
N ASP A 19 23.05 -36.30 29.12
CA ASP A 19 22.78 -34.87 29.09
C ASP A 19 22.75 -34.36 27.65
N ALA A 20 23.65 -34.88 26.79
CA ALA A 20 23.67 -34.51 25.39
C ALA A 20 22.38 -34.92 24.65
N VAL A 21 21.90 -36.15 24.93
CA VAL A 21 20.65 -36.65 24.36
C VAL A 21 19.47 -35.81 24.86
N ASN A 22 19.46 -35.53 26.14
CA ASN A 22 18.39 -34.72 26.74
C ASN A 22 18.36 -33.33 26.16
N SER A 23 19.53 -32.69 26.02
CA SER A 23 19.65 -31.39 25.41
C SER A 23 19.21 -31.38 23.95
N ALA A 24 19.57 -32.41 23.21
CA ALA A 24 19.15 -32.56 21.82
C ALA A 24 17.62 -32.71 21.71
N THR A 25 17.02 -33.48 22.61
CA THR A 25 15.57 -33.65 22.65
C THR A 25 14.86 -32.35 22.96
N VAL A 26 15.37 -31.60 23.92
CA VAL A 26 14.81 -30.31 24.30
C VAL A 26 14.93 -29.31 23.11
N ARG A 27 16.09 -29.30 22.46
CA ARG A 27 16.28 -28.44 21.28
C ARG A 27 15.33 -28.81 20.14
N ALA A 28 15.16 -30.10 19.89
CA ALA A 28 14.23 -30.56 18.86
C ALA A 28 12.80 -30.10 19.16
N ALA A 29 12.37 -30.25 20.42
CA ALA A 29 11.06 -29.81 20.85
C ALA A 29 10.91 -28.28 20.69
N THR A 30 11.92 -27.53 21.07
CA THR A 30 11.94 -26.07 20.94
C THR A 30 11.86 -25.64 19.48
N LEU A 31 12.63 -26.26 18.61
CA LEU A 31 12.59 -25.96 17.17
C LEU A 31 11.24 -26.28 16.56
N LEU A 32 10.64 -27.38 16.97
CA LEU A 32 9.31 -27.75 16.51
C LEU A 32 8.27 -26.70 16.93
N GLU A 33 8.35 -26.24 18.17
CA GLU A 33 7.44 -25.25 18.71
C GLU A 33 7.63 -23.90 18.01
N GLN A 34 8.88 -23.50 17.80
CA GLN A 34 9.18 -22.28 17.05
C GLN A 34 8.66 -22.35 15.61
N ALA A 35 8.78 -23.50 14.97
CA ALA A 35 8.25 -23.70 13.63
C ALA A 35 6.73 -23.59 13.59
N LYS A 36 6.05 -24.15 14.61
CA LYS A 36 4.61 -24.01 14.73
C LYS A 36 4.20 -22.55 14.91
N GLN A 37 4.84 -21.85 15.83
CA GLN A 37 4.57 -20.42 16.06
C GLN A 37 4.80 -19.59 14.80
N TYR A 38 5.88 -19.88 14.10
CA TYR A 38 6.18 -19.20 12.84
C TYR A 38 5.03 -19.42 11.84
N ARG A 39 4.61 -20.66 11.68
CA ARG A 39 3.50 -20.97 10.78
C ARG A 39 2.22 -20.25 11.19
N GLU A 40 1.90 -20.32 12.49
CA GLU A 40 0.68 -19.71 13.02
C GLU A 40 0.67 -18.20 12.95
N THR A 41 1.84 -17.58 12.83
CA THR A 41 1.96 -16.13 12.66
C THR A 41 1.99 -15.75 11.18
N GLN A 42 2.80 -16.43 10.41
CA GLN A 42 3.05 -16.04 9.02
C GLN A 42 1.87 -16.28 8.08
N ILE A 43 1.19 -17.41 8.27
CA ILE A 43 0.05 -17.73 7.40
C ILE A 43 -1.09 -16.73 7.57
N PRO A 44 -1.56 -16.42 8.78
CA PRO A 44 -2.60 -15.42 8.94
C PRO A 44 -2.19 -14.04 8.47
N GLN A 45 -0.92 -13.66 8.65
CA GLN A 45 -0.43 -12.39 8.13
C GLN A 45 -0.49 -12.34 6.61
N ALA A 46 -0.06 -13.41 5.96
CA ALA A 46 -0.11 -13.49 4.50
C ALA A 46 -1.56 -13.46 3.99
N GLU A 47 -2.46 -14.16 4.67
CA GLU A 47 -3.88 -14.15 4.33
C GLU A 47 -4.49 -12.76 4.51
N ALA A 48 -4.14 -12.08 5.58
CA ALA A 48 -4.62 -10.72 5.83
C ALA A 48 -4.10 -9.75 4.78
N GLN A 49 -2.82 -9.88 4.40
CA GLN A 49 -2.25 -9.04 3.34
C GLN A 49 -2.91 -9.31 1.99
N ALA A 50 -3.16 -10.56 1.67
CA ALA A 50 -3.86 -10.93 0.43
C ALA A 50 -5.29 -10.38 0.42
N ALA A 51 -6.00 -10.49 1.53
CA ALA A 51 -7.34 -9.95 1.65
C ALA A 51 -7.36 -8.43 1.50
N LYS A 52 -6.39 -7.75 2.13
CA LYS A 52 -6.25 -6.31 2.03
C LYS A 52 -5.97 -5.89 0.59
N LEU A 53 -5.03 -6.54 -0.07
CA LEU A 53 -4.69 -6.24 -1.46
C LEU A 53 -5.90 -6.41 -2.38
N LYS A 54 -6.66 -7.47 -2.16
CA LYS A 54 -7.87 -7.73 -2.94
C LYS A 54 -8.94 -6.65 -2.70
N ALA A 55 -9.12 -6.24 -1.45
CA ALA A 55 -10.06 -5.17 -1.10
C ALA A 55 -9.63 -3.83 -1.71
N ASP A 56 -8.35 -3.51 -1.63
CA ASP A 56 -7.80 -2.29 -2.21
C ASP A 56 -8.01 -2.28 -3.73
N ALA A 57 -7.71 -3.39 -4.39
CA ALA A 57 -7.90 -3.52 -5.83
C ALA A 57 -9.37 -3.36 -6.23
N ASN A 58 -10.29 -3.95 -5.48
CA ASN A 58 -11.71 -3.79 -5.73
C ASN A 58 -12.16 -2.34 -5.54
N SER A 59 -11.63 -1.69 -4.51
CA SER A 59 -11.92 -0.29 -4.24
C SER A 59 -11.43 0.62 -5.37
N GLU A 60 -10.21 0.40 -5.82
CA GLU A 60 -9.65 1.16 -6.95
C GLU A 60 -10.44 0.93 -8.23
N TYR A 61 -10.81 -0.32 -8.49
CA TYR A 61 -11.64 -0.64 -9.65
C TYR A 61 -12.96 0.11 -9.59
N SER A 62 -13.64 0.05 -8.47
CA SER A 62 -14.93 0.73 -8.30
C SER A 62 -14.80 2.24 -8.45
N ALA A 63 -13.74 2.83 -7.88
CA ALA A 63 -13.48 4.25 -7.99
C ALA A 63 -13.18 4.65 -9.44
N SER A 64 -12.41 3.83 -10.16
CA SER A 64 -12.10 4.09 -11.58
C SER A 64 -13.35 4.03 -12.44
N VAL A 65 -14.21 3.05 -12.22
CA VAL A 65 -15.46 2.91 -12.97
C VAL A 65 -16.39 4.09 -12.65
N ALA A 66 -16.50 4.47 -11.38
CA ALA A 66 -17.33 5.61 -10.99
C ALA A 66 -16.82 6.91 -11.61
N SER A 67 -15.50 7.10 -11.62
CA SER A 67 -14.88 8.27 -12.25
C SER A 67 -15.14 8.31 -13.76
N ALA A 68 -14.98 7.17 -14.42
CA ALA A 68 -15.25 7.07 -15.85
C ALA A 68 -16.73 7.36 -16.17
N ASN A 69 -17.63 6.83 -15.36
CA ASN A 69 -19.06 7.08 -15.54
C ASN A 69 -19.40 8.55 -15.32
N ALA A 70 -18.79 9.18 -14.31
CA ALA A 70 -18.98 10.61 -14.06
C ALA A 70 -18.50 11.46 -15.23
N SER A 71 -17.33 11.15 -15.77
CA SER A 71 -16.79 11.83 -16.95
C SER A 71 -17.69 11.64 -18.18
N LEU A 72 -18.21 10.44 -18.35
CA LEU A 72 -19.12 10.15 -19.46
C LEU A 72 -20.42 10.92 -19.32
N SER A 73 -20.99 11.00 -18.12
CA SER A 73 -22.19 11.77 -17.85
C SER A 73 -21.98 13.26 -18.13
N GLU A 74 -20.85 13.78 -17.71
CA GLU A 74 -20.46 15.15 -17.98
C GLU A 74 -20.36 15.41 -19.49
N PHE A 75 -19.72 14.49 -20.21
CA PHE A 75 -19.60 14.59 -21.66
C PHE A 75 -20.96 14.60 -22.34
N TRP A 76 -21.86 13.72 -21.93
CA TRP A 76 -23.20 13.69 -22.51
C TRP A 76 -23.97 14.94 -22.21
N GLY A 77 -23.82 15.50 -21.03
CA GLY A 77 -24.46 16.78 -20.67
C GLY A 77 -23.97 17.91 -21.57
N VAL A 78 -22.64 18.00 -21.75
CA VAL A 78 -22.05 19.00 -22.63
C VAL A 78 -22.47 18.80 -24.06
N LEU A 79 -22.54 17.57 -24.51
CA LEU A 79 -22.97 17.25 -25.88
C LEU A 79 -24.42 17.69 -26.13
N ASP A 80 -25.31 17.47 -25.18
CA ASP A 80 -26.71 17.91 -25.31
C ASP A 80 -26.80 19.43 -25.41
N GLU A 81 -26.06 20.15 -24.57
CA GLU A 81 -26.00 21.61 -24.64
C GLU A 81 -25.42 22.07 -25.97
N TYR A 82 -24.38 21.39 -26.44
CA TYR A 82 -23.76 21.72 -27.72
C TYR A 82 -24.74 21.56 -28.89
N LYS A 83 -25.53 20.50 -28.88
CA LYS A 83 -26.55 20.28 -29.93
C LYS A 83 -27.57 21.40 -29.95
N GLN A 84 -27.91 21.97 -28.79
CA GLN A 84 -28.88 23.07 -28.69
C GLN A 84 -28.28 24.41 -29.06
N SER A 85 -27.08 24.70 -28.62
CA SER A 85 -26.41 26.00 -28.83
C SER A 85 -24.91 25.80 -29.03
N PRO A 86 -24.48 25.38 -30.22
CA PRO A 86 -23.07 25.06 -30.47
C PRO A 86 -22.14 26.24 -30.22
N GLU A 87 -22.54 27.44 -30.65
CA GLU A 87 -21.69 28.63 -30.51
C GLU A 87 -21.50 29.03 -29.06
N LEU A 88 -22.56 28.95 -28.26
CA LEU A 88 -22.50 29.30 -26.85
C LEU A 88 -21.59 28.33 -26.08
N VAL A 89 -21.71 27.04 -26.36
CA VAL A 89 -20.88 26.01 -25.71
C VAL A 89 -19.43 26.17 -26.11
N LYS A 90 -19.15 26.44 -27.38
CA LYS A 90 -17.80 26.69 -27.86
C LYS A 90 -17.15 27.88 -27.12
N ILE A 91 -17.88 28.96 -26.98
CA ILE A 91 -17.40 30.15 -26.30
C ILE A 91 -17.13 29.84 -24.83
N ARG A 92 -18.03 29.11 -24.17
CA ARG A 92 -17.90 28.76 -22.77
C ARG A 92 -16.67 27.88 -22.54
N ILE A 93 -16.48 26.86 -23.37
CA ILE A 93 -15.33 25.95 -23.27
C ILE A 93 -14.05 26.72 -23.55
N TYR A 94 -14.04 27.57 -24.57
CA TYR A 94 -12.89 28.40 -24.90
C TYR A 94 -12.51 29.28 -23.71
N ASN A 95 -13.48 29.97 -23.14
CA ASN A 95 -13.24 30.86 -21.99
C ASN A 95 -12.71 30.09 -20.78
N THR A 96 -13.25 28.90 -20.50
CA THR A 96 -12.78 28.05 -19.40
C THR A 96 -11.34 27.64 -19.61
N LYS A 97 -11.00 27.20 -20.79
CA LYS A 97 -9.63 26.79 -21.11
C LYS A 97 -8.67 27.98 -21.11
N LEU A 98 -9.12 29.11 -21.61
CA LEU A 98 -8.32 30.33 -21.59
C LEU A 98 -8.03 30.77 -20.15
N THR A 99 -9.03 30.74 -19.29
CA THR A 99 -8.86 31.07 -17.86
C THR A 99 -7.88 30.14 -17.18
N GLU A 100 -7.98 28.85 -17.41
CA GLU A 100 -7.04 27.87 -16.87
C GLU A 100 -5.62 28.14 -17.36
N THR A 101 -5.47 28.39 -18.63
CA THR A 101 -4.17 28.64 -19.23
C THR A 101 -3.53 29.92 -18.70
N ILE A 102 -4.32 30.99 -18.60
CA ILE A 102 -3.86 32.27 -18.04
C ILE A 102 -3.45 32.09 -16.57
N GLY A 103 -4.23 31.32 -15.81
CA GLY A 103 -3.88 31.02 -14.42
C GLY A 103 -2.52 30.34 -14.30
N LYS A 104 -2.26 29.37 -15.16
CA LYS A 104 -0.99 28.66 -15.17
C LYS A 104 0.16 29.57 -15.59
N ILE A 105 -0.05 30.39 -16.61
CA ILE A 105 0.95 31.35 -17.07
C ILE A 105 1.22 32.41 -16.01
N GLY A 106 0.17 32.89 -15.36
CA GLY A 106 0.30 33.83 -14.26
C GLY A 106 1.16 33.32 -13.13
N THR A 107 0.97 32.06 -12.78
CA THR A 107 1.79 31.41 -11.75
C THR A 107 3.26 31.35 -12.17
N VAL A 108 3.53 31.00 -13.41
CA VAL A 108 4.89 30.99 -13.96
C VAL A 108 5.49 32.38 -13.97
N ARG A 109 4.71 33.36 -14.35
CA ARG A 109 5.19 34.74 -14.39
C ARG A 109 5.53 35.29 -13.02
N VAL A 110 4.81 34.92 -12.01
CA VAL A 110 5.12 35.34 -10.64
C VAL A 110 6.54 34.93 -10.27
N VAL A 111 7.00 33.78 -10.73
CA VAL A 111 8.36 33.31 -10.47
C VAL A 111 9.39 34.20 -11.17
N GLN A 112 9.07 34.70 -12.34
CA GLN A 112 9.99 35.53 -13.14
C GLN A 112 9.81 37.04 -12.92
N ASP A 113 8.85 37.39 -12.12
CA ASP A 113 8.36 38.75 -12.02
C ASP A 113 9.39 39.79 -11.60
N GLY A 114 10.42 39.37 -10.94
CA GLY A 114 11.47 40.33 -10.58
C GLY A 114 11.95 41.17 -11.74
N GLU A 115 11.82 40.69 -12.97
CA GLU A 115 12.32 41.37 -14.14
C GLU A 115 11.23 42.00 -15.01
N THR A 116 10.05 41.38 -15.05
CA THR A 116 9.04 41.75 -16.05
C THR A 116 7.67 41.97 -15.45
N ARG A 117 7.60 42.63 -14.37
CA ARG A 117 6.34 42.89 -13.70
C ARG A 117 5.29 43.57 -14.55
N ILE A 118 5.71 44.21 -15.65
CA ILE A 118 4.81 44.85 -16.58
C ILE A 118 3.82 43.85 -17.17
N PHE A 119 4.25 42.64 -17.31
CA PHE A 119 3.48 41.65 -18.03
C PHE A 119 2.72 40.71 -17.13
N ILE A 120 2.41 41.08 -15.95
CA ILE A 120 1.78 40.15 -15.05
C ILE A 120 0.28 40.05 -15.30
N PRO A 121 -0.15 39.29 -16.29
CA PRO A 121 -1.57 39.20 -16.61
C PRO A 121 -2.34 38.38 -15.59
N GLY A 122 -1.66 37.60 -14.82
CA GLY A 122 -2.30 36.82 -13.78
C GLY A 122 -2.70 37.62 -12.55
N ASN A 123 -2.35 38.84 -12.48
CA ASN A 123 -2.70 39.69 -11.36
C ASN A 123 -4.12 40.18 -11.42
#